data_12e024bed24fc347bf74694129953651
#
_entry.id   12e024bed24fc347bf74694129953651
#
_cell.length_a   1.000
_cell.length_b   1.000
_cell.length_c   1.000
_cell.angle_alpha   90.00
_cell.angle_beta   90.00
_cell.angle_gamma   90.00
#
_symmetry.space_group_name_H-M   'P 1'
#
loop_
_entity.id
_entity.type
_entity.pdbx_description
1 polymer ?
#
loop_
_entity_poly.entity_id
_entity_poly.type
_entity_poly.pdbx_seq_one_letter_code
_entity_poly.pdbx_strand_id
1 'polypeptide(L)'
;MEIGMNLPVMAPGLDRDTFLKWCERIDAGFFASIAAGERISFYNPDMTAALAAAAALTSRVKVVSGVFVPMLHHPVMLAKQLATIDVLSGGRFVAGLGVGGREQDYQSVDAPLGHRLTRLAKSVDTMRSVWRGEPVVEGALPVGPAPVQEGGPKLLAGSLMLESIQAASRWADGLCGFSFGPSGAEMSLQFDAARRAWSERGKPAPWLGTGFWYALGPNAREQLNDYLERYLNFMAPVARENVKQICIATTPQALKDSVQQAKDAGADDVLLVPTTSDPDDVHRVADILG
;
A
#
# COMPACT_ATOMS: atom_id res chain seq x y z
N MET A 1 -11.57 3.39 -13.32
CA MET A 1 -10.34 3.07 -12.57
C MET A 1 -9.76 4.36 -12.02
N GLU A 2 -9.48 4.40 -10.73
CA GLU A 2 -8.81 5.53 -10.08
C GLU A 2 -7.29 5.42 -10.23
N ILE A 3 -6.56 6.54 -10.17
CA ILE A 3 -5.10 6.58 -10.16
C ILE A 3 -4.66 7.24 -8.87
N GLY A 4 -3.86 6.54 -8.09
CA GLY A 4 -3.24 7.03 -6.86
C GLY A 4 -1.73 7.17 -6.99
N MET A 5 -1.13 7.93 -6.07
CA MET A 5 0.30 8.18 -6.03
C MET A 5 0.88 7.81 -4.67
N ASN A 6 1.94 7.02 -4.64
CA ASN A 6 2.70 6.82 -3.42
C ASN A 6 3.58 8.04 -3.12
N LEU A 7 3.68 8.38 -1.84
CA LEU A 7 4.74 9.25 -1.35
C LEU A 7 6.10 8.59 -1.59
N PRO A 8 7.14 9.35 -1.91
CA PRO A 8 8.48 8.80 -2.22
C PRO A 8 9.26 8.39 -0.96
N VAL A 9 8.57 7.77 0.00
CA VAL A 9 9.15 7.43 1.32
C VAL A 9 10.33 6.46 1.23
N MET A 10 10.41 5.69 0.15
CA MET A 10 11.51 4.74 -0.09
C MET A 10 12.59 5.29 -1.04
N ALA A 11 12.36 6.47 -1.62
CA ALA A 11 13.35 7.14 -2.47
C ALA A 11 14.32 7.96 -1.62
N PRO A 12 15.61 8.07 -2.00
CA PRO A 12 16.56 8.91 -1.28
C PRO A 12 16.21 10.40 -1.44
N GLY A 13 16.61 11.21 -0.46
CA GLY A 13 16.46 12.66 -0.50
C GLY A 13 15.10 13.21 -0.06
N LEU A 14 14.25 12.37 0.55
CA LEU A 14 13.02 12.86 1.16
C LEU A 14 13.35 13.64 2.44
N ASP A 15 13.05 14.93 2.39
CA ASP A 15 13.07 15.84 3.54
C ASP A 15 11.66 16.40 3.83
N ARG A 16 11.55 17.26 4.84
CA ARG A 16 10.28 17.87 5.24
C ARG A 16 9.62 18.66 4.11
N ASP A 17 10.37 19.50 3.43
CA ASP A 17 9.81 20.40 2.41
C ASP A 17 9.40 19.64 1.16
N THR A 18 10.16 18.63 0.80
CA THR A 18 9.80 17.67 -0.25
C THR A 18 8.52 16.92 0.10
N PHE A 19 8.40 16.40 1.33
CA PHE A 19 7.19 15.71 1.79
C PHE A 19 5.94 16.60 1.69
N LEU A 20 6.03 17.87 2.14
CA LEU A 20 4.92 18.82 2.07
C LEU A 20 4.50 19.10 0.61
N LYS A 21 5.46 19.31 -0.29
CA LYS A 21 5.19 19.54 -1.71
C LYS A 21 4.51 18.34 -2.38
N TRP A 22 4.94 17.11 -2.04
CA TRP A 22 4.28 15.90 -2.54
C TRP A 22 2.83 15.82 -2.08
N CYS A 23 2.54 16.03 -0.78
CA CYS A 23 1.18 16.04 -0.26
C CYS A 23 0.31 17.09 -0.95
N GLU A 24 0.79 18.34 -1.06
CA GLU A 24 0.08 19.45 -1.69
C GLU A 24 -0.24 19.14 -3.16
N ARG A 25 0.75 18.71 -3.94
CA ARG A 25 0.59 18.48 -5.38
C ARG A 25 -0.32 17.28 -5.69
N ILE A 26 -0.25 16.22 -4.89
CA ILE A 26 -1.14 15.07 -5.04
C ILE A 26 -2.59 15.48 -4.70
N ASP A 27 -2.81 16.22 -3.59
CA ASP A 27 -4.15 16.64 -3.19
C ASP A 27 -4.77 17.65 -4.15
N ALA A 28 -3.97 18.54 -4.72
CA ALA A 28 -4.41 19.52 -5.73
C ALA A 28 -4.59 18.92 -7.13
N GLY A 29 -3.92 17.81 -7.44
CA GLY A 29 -3.91 17.16 -8.76
C GLY A 29 -5.11 16.27 -9.04
N PHE A 30 -5.03 15.48 -10.12
CA PHE A 30 -6.10 14.55 -10.55
C PHE A 30 -6.10 13.23 -9.79
N PHE A 31 -5.09 12.95 -8.97
CA PHE A 31 -4.95 11.70 -8.24
C PHE A 31 -6.10 11.47 -7.25
N ALA A 32 -6.55 10.22 -7.15
CA ALA A 32 -7.64 9.83 -6.24
C ALA A 32 -7.14 9.46 -4.84
N SER A 33 -5.87 9.11 -4.70
CA SER A 33 -5.28 8.67 -3.43
C SER A 33 -3.81 9.03 -3.30
N ILE A 34 -3.38 9.17 -2.02
CA ILE A 34 -2.00 9.28 -1.57
C ILE A 34 -1.68 8.06 -0.74
N ALA A 35 -0.53 7.42 -0.95
CA ALA A 35 -0.18 6.19 -0.26
C ALA A 35 1.25 6.20 0.29
N ALA A 36 1.54 5.29 1.23
CA ALA A 36 2.90 4.98 1.66
C ALA A 36 3.01 3.49 2.02
N GLY A 37 4.24 2.94 1.89
CA GLY A 37 4.55 1.56 2.26
C GLY A 37 5.39 1.47 3.54
N GLU A 38 5.36 0.30 4.19
CA GLU A 38 6.09 0.03 5.42
C GLU A 38 7.37 -0.78 5.17
N ARG A 39 8.43 -0.36 5.82
CA ARG A 39 9.67 -1.11 6.02
C ARG A 39 10.25 -0.75 7.39
N ILE A 40 10.74 -1.76 8.13
CA ILE A 40 11.41 -1.53 9.41
C ILE A 40 12.92 -1.35 9.19
N SER A 41 13.58 -2.36 8.61
CA SER A 41 15.02 -2.33 8.34
C SER A 41 15.34 -1.59 7.03
N PHE A 42 15.01 -0.29 7.00
CA PHE A 42 15.27 0.57 5.85
C PHE A 42 15.32 2.04 6.32
N TYR A 43 15.79 2.95 5.49
CA TYR A 43 15.96 4.37 5.85
C TYR A 43 14.73 5.26 5.61
N ASN A 44 13.57 4.66 5.35
CA ASN A 44 12.31 5.38 5.20
C ASN A 44 11.78 5.90 6.55
N PRO A 45 10.98 6.97 6.55
CA PRO A 45 10.24 7.38 7.75
C PRO A 45 9.24 6.30 8.19
N ASP A 46 8.87 6.32 9.47
CA ASP A 46 7.76 5.49 9.98
C ASP A 46 6.48 5.75 9.20
N MET A 47 5.84 4.67 8.74
CA MET A 47 4.66 4.78 7.87
C MET A 47 3.45 5.34 8.60
N THR A 48 3.26 5.01 9.89
CA THR A 48 2.14 5.55 10.69
C THR A 48 2.24 7.07 10.80
N ALA A 49 3.46 7.57 11.12
CA ALA A 49 3.73 9.00 11.20
C ALA A 49 3.56 9.70 9.85
N ALA A 50 4.08 9.10 8.76
CA ALA A 50 3.96 9.66 7.42
C ALA A 50 2.50 9.73 6.94
N LEU A 51 1.70 8.67 7.15
CA LEU A 51 0.29 8.65 6.77
C LEU A 51 -0.56 9.57 7.64
N ALA A 52 -0.28 9.70 8.95
CA ALA A 52 -0.97 10.64 9.82
C ALA A 52 -0.69 12.10 9.38
N ALA A 53 0.56 12.42 9.02
CA ALA A 53 0.91 13.72 8.45
C ALA A 53 0.19 13.97 7.11
N ALA A 54 0.22 13.01 6.19
CA ALA A 54 -0.49 13.12 4.91
C ALA A 54 -1.99 13.30 5.10
N ALA A 55 -2.62 12.58 6.05
CA ALA A 55 -4.03 12.71 6.38
C ALA A 55 -4.40 14.13 6.83
N ALA A 56 -3.55 14.75 7.65
CA ALA A 56 -3.75 16.12 8.16
C ALA A 56 -3.42 17.21 7.12
N LEU A 57 -2.53 16.93 6.16
CA LEU A 57 -2.09 17.87 5.13
C LEU A 57 -2.95 17.84 3.87
N THR A 58 -3.80 16.84 3.71
CA THR A 58 -4.67 16.67 2.53
C THR A 58 -6.14 16.74 2.92
N SER A 59 -6.99 17.10 1.98
CA SER A 59 -8.43 17.28 2.23
C SER A 59 -9.31 16.42 1.31
N ARG A 60 -8.81 16.02 0.16
CA ARG A 60 -9.60 15.39 -0.90
C ARG A 60 -9.23 13.92 -1.14
N VAL A 61 -7.96 13.63 -1.27
CA VAL A 61 -7.50 12.30 -1.67
C VAL A 61 -7.68 11.26 -0.56
N LYS A 62 -7.96 10.01 -0.92
CA LYS A 62 -7.91 8.89 0.01
C LYS A 62 -6.48 8.73 0.53
N VAL A 63 -6.33 8.36 1.78
CA VAL A 63 -5.05 8.03 2.40
C VAL A 63 -4.94 6.52 2.47
N VAL A 64 -3.93 5.93 1.85
CA VAL A 64 -3.84 4.46 1.68
C VAL A 64 -2.54 3.93 2.25
N SER A 65 -2.60 2.88 3.06
CA SER A 65 -1.39 2.12 3.39
C SER A 65 -1.13 1.02 2.35
N GLY A 66 0.06 1.01 1.79
CA GLY A 66 0.45 0.05 0.78
C GLY A 66 1.76 -0.71 1.09
N VAL A 67 1.82 -1.56 2.11
CA VAL A 67 0.86 -2.02 3.11
C VAL A 67 1.46 -2.03 4.53
N PHE A 68 0.65 -2.01 5.58
CA PHE A 68 1.11 -2.38 6.93
C PHE A 68 1.34 -3.89 7.02
N VAL A 69 2.32 -4.27 7.83
CA VAL A 69 2.58 -5.66 8.20
C VAL A 69 2.18 -5.88 9.67
N PRO A 70 0.91 -6.22 9.96
CA PRO A 70 0.38 -6.24 11.34
C PRO A 70 1.17 -7.10 12.32
N MET A 71 1.91 -8.10 11.83
CA MET A 71 2.74 -8.96 12.67
C MET A 71 4.01 -8.29 13.21
N LEU A 72 4.36 -7.10 12.70
CA LEU A 72 5.47 -6.28 13.20
C LEU A 72 5.02 -5.31 14.31
N HIS A 73 3.71 -5.30 14.62
CA HIS A 73 3.08 -4.40 15.57
C HIS A 73 2.31 -5.16 16.64
N HIS A 74 2.09 -4.52 17.78
CA HIS A 74 1.09 -5.00 18.74
C HIS A 74 -0.31 -4.67 18.17
N PRO A 75 -1.24 -5.63 17.99
CA PRO A 75 -2.48 -5.43 17.23
C PRO A 75 -3.40 -4.36 17.83
N VAL A 76 -3.43 -4.20 19.18
CA VAL A 76 -4.19 -3.14 19.85
C VAL A 76 -3.59 -1.75 19.53
N MET A 77 -2.26 -1.64 19.54
CA MET A 77 -1.59 -0.37 19.20
C MET A 77 -1.80 -0.02 17.74
N LEU A 78 -1.70 -1.01 16.85
CA LEU A 78 -1.97 -0.78 15.41
C LEU A 78 -3.43 -0.36 15.21
N ALA A 79 -4.40 -1.02 15.86
CA ALA A 79 -5.82 -0.62 15.80
C ALA A 79 -6.01 0.85 16.19
N LYS A 80 -5.37 1.29 17.29
CA LYS A 80 -5.40 2.68 17.76
C LYS A 80 -4.78 3.63 16.72
N GLN A 81 -3.65 3.29 16.15
CA GLN A 81 -2.95 4.08 15.14
C GLN A 81 -3.79 4.24 13.86
N LEU A 82 -4.35 3.15 13.33
CA LEU A 82 -5.19 3.18 12.13
C LEU A 82 -6.48 3.98 12.35
N ALA A 83 -7.12 3.83 13.51
CA ALA A 83 -8.28 4.67 13.89
C ALA A 83 -7.91 6.15 14.01
N THR A 84 -6.70 6.46 14.50
CA THR A 84 -6.21 7.84 14.56
C THR A 84 -6.02 8.44 13.17
N ILE A 85 -5.42 7.69 12.23
CA ILE A 85 -5.29 8.13 10.84
C ILE A 85 -6.68 8.32 10.20
N ASP A 86 -7.63 7.44 10.50
CA ASP A 86 -9.00 7.54 10.02
C ASP A 86 -9.68 8.83 10.50
N VAL A 87 -9.54 9.16 11.77
CA VAL A 87 -10.05 10.42 12.35
C VAL A 87 -9.36 11.64 11.73
N LEU A 88 -8.03 11.64 11.61
CA LEU A 88 -7.28 12.75 11.03
C LEU A 88 -7.60 12.97 9.54
N SER A 89 -7.92 11.91 8.82
CA SER A 89 -8.33 11.98 7.42
C SER A 89 -9.83 12.29 7.24
N GLY A 90 -10.64 12.34 8.31
CA GLY A 90 -12.08 12.49 8.21
C GLY A 90 -12.76 11.31 7.49
N GLY A 91 -12.28 10.08 7.72
CA GLY A 91 -12.84 8.86 7.14
C GLY A 91 -12.35 8.53 5.72
N ARG A 92 -11.28 9.19 5.22
CA ARG A 92 -10.67 8.92 3.91
C ARG A 92 -9.62 7.80 3.94
N PHE A 93 -9.32 7.23 5.10
CA PHE A 93 -8.28 6.22 5.24
C PHE A 93 -8.72 4.85 4.73
N VAL A 94 -7.84 4.18 3.99
CA VAL A 94 -7.97 2.79 3.53
C VAL A 94 -6.75 2.01 3.99
N ALA A 95 -6.97 0.98 4.78
CA ALA A 95 -5.90 0.19 5.38
C ALA A 95 -5.54 -1.03 4.52
N GLY A 96 -4.47 -0.92 3.75
CA GLY A 96 -3.84 -2.07 3.12
C GLY A 96 -2.98 -2.84 4.13
N LEU A 97 -3.23 -4.14 4.28
CA LEU A 97 -2.57 -5.03 5.23
C LEU A 97 -1.95 -6.22 4.48
N GLY A 98 -0.71 -6.57 4.82
CA GLY A 98 -0.01 -7.68 4.19
C GLY A 98 0.83 -8.50 5.17
N VAL A 99 1.35 -9.62 4.70
CA VAL A 99 2.22 -10.48 5.54
C VAL A 99 3.69 -10.09 5.50
N GLY A 100 4.08 -9.13 4.67
CA GLY A 100 5.49 -8.82 4.45
C GLY A 100 6.30 -10.01 3.89
N GLY A 101 7.38 -9.72 3.22
CA GLY A 101 8.26 -10.74 2.62
C GLY A 101 9.69 -10.73 3.15
N ARG A 102 10.01 -9.85 4.11
CA ARG A 102 11.39 -9.56 4.50
C ARG A 102 11.66 -10.03 5.91
N GLU A 103 12.55 -10.99 6.00
CA GLU A 103 12.94 -11.58 7.28
C GLU A 103 13.58 -10.55 8.22
N GLN A 104 14.41 -9.65 7.68
CA GLN A 104 15.08 -8.61 8.45
C GLN A 104 14.09 -7.68 9.19
N ASP A 105 12.95 -7.35 8.57
CA ASP A 105 11.93 -6.53 9.23
C ASP A 105 11.35 -7.25 10.46
N TYR A 106 11.12 -8.57 10.36
CA TYR A 106 10.67 -9.39 11.47
C TYR A 106 11.72 -9.51 12.58
N GLN A 107 12.98 -9.76 12.21
CA GLN A 107 14.10 -9.86 13.14
C GLN A 107 14.32 -8.54 13.91
N SER A 108 14.14 -7.40 13.24
CA SER A 108 14.34 -6.07 13.86
C SER A 108 13.38 -5.75 15.01
N VAL A 109 12.27 -6.47 15.11
CA VAL A 109 11.26 -6.27 16.16
C VAL A 109 10.96 -7.56 16.93
N ASP A 110 11.86 -8.53 16.87
CA ASP A 110 11.74 -9.84 17.54
C ASP A 110 10.42 -10.58 17.23
N ALA A 111 9.85 -10.35 16.04
CA ALA A 111 8.60 -10.96 15.63
C ALA A 111 8.83 -12.32 14.95
N PRO A 112 8.05 -13.37 15.27
CA PRO A 112 8.19 -14.66 14.63
C PRO A 112 7.73 -14.65 13.18
N LEU A 113 8.50 -15.26 12.27
CA LEU A 113 8.19 -15.32 10.84
C LEU A 113 7.13 -16.38 10.49
N GLY A 114 6.91 -17.38 11.35
CA GLY A 114 5.98 -18.49 11.10
C GLY A 114 4.49 -18.08 11.16
N HIS A 115 3.64 -18.86 10.46
CA HIS A 115 2.17 -18.75 10.52
C HIS A 115 1.61 -17.36 10.19
N ARG A 116 2.25 -16.62 9.28
CA ARG A 116 1.94 -15.21 8.99
C ARG A 116 0.48 -14.96 8.59
N LEU A 117 -0.12 -15.80 7.73
CA LEU A 117 -1.52 -15.63 7.30
C LEU A 117 -2.51 -15.79 8.47
N THR A 118 -2.30 -16.78 9.32
CA THR A 118 -3.14 -17.00 10.51
C THR A 118 -2.99 -15.86 11.52
N ARG A 119 -1.76 -15.41 11.74
CA ARG A 119 -1.48 -14.29 12.65
C ARG A 119 -2.06 -12.98 12.14
N LEU A 120 -1.99 -12.73 10.82
CA LEU A 120 -2.63 -11.58 10.20
C LEU A 120 -4.14 -11.58 10.44
N ALA A 121 -4.82 -12.70 10.18
CA ALA A 121 -6.25 -12.81 10.42
C ALA A 121 -6.59 -12.53 11.89
N LYS A 122 -5.84 -13.11 12.84
CA LYS A 122 -6.02 -12.85 14.29
C LYS A 122 -5.79 -11.38 14.65
N SER A 123 -4.80 -10.73 14.06
CA SER A 123 -4.56 -9.29 14.25
C SER A 123 -5.74 -8.45 13.76
N VAL A 124 -6.32 -8.80 12.61
CA VAL A 124 -7.53 -8.14 12.09
C VAL A 124 -8.72 -8.32 13.03
N ASP A 125 -8.93 -9.53 13.56
CA ASP A 125 -10.01 -9.78 14.53
C ASP A 125 -9.84 -8.91 15.78
N THR A 126 -8.62 -8.81 16.31
CA THR A 126 -8.31 -7.93 17.44
C THR A 126 -8.56 -6.46 17.11
N MET A 127 -8.12 -5.99 15.94
CA MET A 127 -8.35 -4.59 15.52
C MET A 127 -9.83 -4.27 15.40
N ARG A 128 -10.63 -5.16 14.82
CA ARG A 128 -12.09 -5.00 14.72
C ARG A 128 -12.78 -4.98 16.09
N SER A 129 -12.33 -5.83 17.02
CA SER A 129 -12.82 -5.82 18.42
C SER A 129 -12.57 -4.45 19.08
N VAL A 130 -11.35 -3.93 18.93
CA VAL A 130 -10.98 -2.58 19.42
C VAL A 130 -11.87 -1.49 18.80
N TRP A 131 -12.09 -1.52 17.48
CA TRP A 131 -12.91 -0.52 16.77
C TRP A 131 -14.41 -0.58 17.14
N ARG A 132 -14.91 -1.75 17.59
CA ARG A 132 -16.27 -1.86 18.17
C ARG A 132 -16.36 -1.33 19.61
N GLY A 133 -15.24 -0.86 20.18
CA GLY A 133 -15.20 -0.37 21.56
C GLY A 133 -15.20 -1.46 22.63
N GLU A 134 -14.88 -2.71 22.26
CA GLU A 134 -14.76 -3.81 23.22
C GLU A 134 -13.54 -3.59 24.14
N PRO A 135 -13.69 -3.67 25.47
CA PRO A 135 -12.56 -3.51 26.39
C PRO A 135 -11.50 -4.61 26.17
N VAL A 136 -10.24 -4.21 26.03
CA VAL A 136 -9.11 -5.16 25.89
C VAL A 136 -8.74 -5.80 27.24
N VAL A 137 -9.00 -5.07 28.32
CA VAL A 137 -8.77 -5.51 29.70
C VAL A 137 -10.07 -5.28 30.45
N GLU A 138 -10.49 -6.28 31.27
CA GLU A 138 -11.69 -6.17 32.11
C GLU A 138 -11.61 -4.95 33.05
N GLY A 139 -12.67 -4.14 33.06
CA GLY A 139 -12.76 -2.93 33.88
C GLY A 139 -12.00 -1.72 33.33
N ALA A 140 -11.26 -1.84 32.19
CA ALA A 140 -10.63 -0.72 31.54
C ALA A 140 -11.60 0.02 30.60
N LEU A 141 -11.29 1.28 30.28
CA LEU A 141 -11.97 2.01 29.23
C LEU A 141 -11.63 1.40 27.84
N PRO A 142 -12.54 1.50 26.86
CA PRO A 142 -12.26 1.12 25.49
C PRO A 142 -11.03 1.85 24.94
N VAL A 143 -10.29 1.18 24.05
CA VAL A 143 -9.16 1.79 23.35
C VAL A 143 -9.69 2.68 22.23
N GLY A 144 -9.45 3.97 22.33
CA GLY A 144 -9.85 4.96 21.35
C GLY A 144 -8.67 5.53 20.52
N PRO A 145 -8.94 6.42 19.54
CA PRO A 145 -10.27 6.93 19.21
C PRO A 145 -11.14 5.89 18.50
N ALA A 146 -12.48 6.10 18.52
CA ALA A 146 -13.35 5.36 17.62
C ALA A 146 -13.08 5.82 16.16
N PRO A 147 -13.06 4.91 15.18
CA PRO A 147 -12.97 5.29 13.78
C PRO A 147 -14.15 6.17 13.34
N VAL A 148 -13.94 7.01 12.33
CA VAL A 148 -15.02 7.75 11.64
C VAL A 148 -15.84 6.81 10.78
N GLN A 149 -15.17 5.86 10.11
CA GLN A 149 -15.84 4.84 9.31
C GLN A 149 -16.50 3.80 10.20
N GLU A 150 -17.77 3.49 9.94
CA GLU A 150 -18.50 2.48 10.69
C GLU A 150 -17.82 1.09 10.60
N GLY A 151 -17.54 0.49 11.75
CA GLY A 151 -16.84 -0.81 11.82
C GLY A 151 -15.33 -0.74 11.59
N GLY A 152 -14.76 0.43 11.34
CA GLY A 152 -13.35 0.68 11.08
C GLY A 152 -13.03 1.04 9.63
N PRO A 153 -11.78 1.40 9.34
CA PRO A 153 -11.33 1.68 7.98
C PRO A 153 -11.54 0.49 7.04
N LYS A 154 -11.82 0.76 5.75
CA LYS A 154 -11.83 -0.28 4.72
C LYS A 154 -10.52 -1.04 4.70
N LEU A 155 -10.57 -2.38 4.71
CA LEU A 155 -9.40 -3.25 4.76
C LEU A 155 -9.11 -3.87 3.40
N LEU A 156 -7.94 -3.59 2.83
CA LEU A 156 -7.46 -4.23 1.61
C LEU A 156 -6.30 -5.19 1.91
N ALA A 157 -6.22 -6.29 1.19
CA ALA A 157 -5.16 -7.27 1.36
C ALA A 157 -4.02 -7.03 0.37
N GLY A 158 -2.80 -6.81 0.86
CA GLY A 158 -1.57 -6.82 0.08
C GLY A 158 -1.11 -8.25 -0.18
N SER A 159 -1.75 -8.90 -1.13
CA SER A 159 -1.54 -10.31 -1.45
C SER A 159 -1.22 -10.50 -2.93
N LEU A 160 -0.15 -11.23 -3.23
CA LEU A 160 0.30 -11.54 -4.59
C LEU A 160 0.07 -13.00 -4.97
N MET A 161 0.12 -13.90 -3.98
CA MET A 161 -0.02 -15.35 -4.21
C MET A 161 -1.49 -15.79 -4.06
N LEU A 162 -1.94 -16.70 -4.92
CA LEU A 162 -3.33 -17.15 -4.96
C LEU A 162 -3.83 -17.69 -3.61
N GLU A 163 -2.99 -18.43 -2.88
CA GLU A 163 -3.31 -18.92 -1.53
C GLU A 163 -3.56 -17.77 -0.55
N SER A 164 -2.73 -16.74 -0.58
CA SER A 164 -2.89 -15.57 0.30
C SER A 164 -4.11 -14.72 -0.09
N ILE A 165 -4.46 -14.64 -1.38
CA ILE A 165 -5.68 -14.00 -1.87
C ILE A 165 -6.91 -14.75 -1.35
N GLN A 166 -6.92 -16.08 -1.44
CA GLN A 166 -8.01 -16.90 -0.91
C GLN A 166 -8.16 -16.73 0.61
N ALA A 167 -7.04 -16.73 1.36
CA ALA A 167 -7.06 -16.50 2.79
C ALA A 167 -7.60 -15.11 3.16
N ALA A 168 -7.25 -14.08 2.39
CA ALA A 168 -7.67 -12.69 2.60
C ALA A 168 -9.18 -12.49 2.44
N SER A 169 -9.86 -13.30 1.62
CA SER A 169 -11.33 -13.22 1.45
C SER A 169 -12.11 -13.37 2.76
N ARG A 170 -11.48 -13.90 3.82
CA ARG A 170 -12.12 -14.03 5.16
C ARG A 170 -12.31 -12.68 5.84
N TRP A 171 -11.37 -11.75 5.65
CA TRP A 171 -11.30 -10.53 6.44
C TRP A 171 -11.23 -9.25 5.61
N ALA A 172 -10.73 -9.28 4.38
CA ALA A 172 -10.55 -8.09 3.56
C ALA A 172 -11.81 -7.72 2.76
N ASP A 173 -11.89 -6.45 2.36
CA ASP A 173 -12.91 -5.90 1.48
C ASP A 173 -12.46 -5.90 0.01
N GLY A 174 -11.18 -6.23 -0.23
CA GLY A 174 -10.58 -6.33 -1.54
C GLY A 174 -9.07 -6.52 -1.49
N LEU A 175 -8.41 -6.24 -2.61
CA LEU A 175 -6.96 -6.32 -2.78
C LEU A 175 -6.35 -4.93 -2.95
N CYS A 176 -5.13 -4.76 -2.44
CA CYS A 176 -4.14 -3.78 -2.87
C CYS A 176 -2.90 -4.55 -3.32
N GLY A 177 -2.96 -5.07 -4.54
CA GLY A 177 -1.91 -5.88 -5.14
C GLY A 177 -0.72 -5.05 -5.60
N PHE A 178 0.26 -5.74 -6.18
CA PHE A 178 1.42 -5.13 -6.81
C PHE A 178 1.89 -5.99 -7.98
N SER A 179 2.22 -5.38 -9.10
CA SER A 179 2.85 -6.07 -10.23
C SER A 179 4.27 -5.54 -10.43
N PHE A 180 5.27 -6.40 -10.37
CA PHE A 180 6.67 -6.00 -10.56
C PHE A 180 6.92 -5.51 -12.00
N GLY A 181 6.44 -6.27 -12.97
CA GLY A 181 6.40 -5.81 -14.36
C GLY A 181 4.95 -5.66 -14.74
N PRO A 182 4.40 -4.45 -14.90
CA PRO A 182 2.97 -4.22 -15.05
C PRO A 182 2.37 -5.09 -16.15
N SER A 183 1.95 -6.30 -15.77
CA SER A 183 1.47 -7.35 -16.65
C SER A 183 -0.03 -7.52 -16.48
N GLY A 184 -0.80 -7.23 -17.51
CA GLY A 184 -2.25 -7.42 -17.52
C GLY A 184 -2.66 -8.87 -17.25
N ALA A 185 -1.90 -9.86 -17.73
CA ALA A 185 -2.15 -11.27 -17.49
C ALA A 185 -1.97 -11.66 -16.00
N GLU A 186 -0.91 -11.17 -15.35
CA GLU A 186 -0.67 -11.38 -13.92
C GLU A 186 -1.79 -10.75 -13.08
N MET A 187 -2.13 -9.50 -13.36
CA MET A 187 -3.19 -8.78 -12.66
C MET A 187 -4.56 -9.47 -12.84
N SER A 188 -4.91 -9.90 -14.06
CA SER A 188 -6.14 -10.62 -14.33
C SER A 188 -6.22 -11.92 -13.55
N LEU A 189 -5.13 -12.70 -13.46
CA LEU A 189 -5.08 -13.94 -12.68
C LEU A 189 -5.36 -13.68 -11.19
N GLN A 190 -4.75 -12.65 -10.60
CA GLN A 190 -4.95 -12.26 -9.20
C GLN A 190 -6.40 -11.78 -8.96
N PHE A 191 -6.93 -10.95 -9.85
CA PHE A 191 -8.27 -10.39 -9.73
C PHE A 191 -9.36 -11.46 -9.90
N ASP A 192 -9.19 -12.38 -10.82
CA ASP A 192 -10.13 -13.51 -10.99
C ASP A 192 -10.11 -14.46 -9.79
N ALA A 193 -8.93 -14.68 -9.20
CA ALA A 193 -8.82 -15.43 -7.94
C ALA A 193 -9.55 -14.72 -6.80
N ALA A 194 -9.42 -13.39 -6.70
CA ALA A 194 -10.14 -12.60 -5.70
C ALA A 194 -11.65 -12.66 -5.92
N ARG A 195 -12.14 -12.40 -7.13
CA ARG A 195 -13.58 -12.47 -7.45
C ARG A 195 -14.17 -13.84 -7.07
N ARG A 196 -13.48 -14.93 -7.40
CA ARG A 196 -13.90 -16.29 -7.00
C ARG A 196 -13.92 -16.46 -5.48
N ALA A 197 -12.82 -16.10 -4.79
CA ALA A 197 -12.70 -16.32 -3.36
C ALA A 197 -13.72 -15.51 -2.53
N TRP A 198 -14.08 -14.30 -2.96
CA TRP A 198 -15.14 -13.50 -2.32
C TRP A 198 -16.53 -14.07 -2.62
N SER A 199 -16.80 -14.45 -3.87
CA SER A 199 -18.06 -15.07 -4.27
C SER A 199 -18.33 -16.37 -3.53
N GLU A 200 -17.35 -17.25 -3.39
CA GLU A 200 -17.45 -18.51 -2.63
C GLU A 200 -17.81 -18.30 -1.15
N ARG A 201 -17.56 -17.10 -0.61
CA ARG A 201 -17.91 -16.70 0.76
C ARG A 201 -19.21 -15.91 0.85
N GLY A 202 -19.91 -15.72 -0.25
CA GLY A 202 -21.12 -14.88 -0.28
C GLY A 202 -20.86 -13.41 0.03
N LYS A 203 -19.63 -12.92 -0.15
CA LYS A 203 -19.28 -11.52 0.06
C LYS A 203 -19.57 -10.68 -1.19
N PRO A 204 -19.77 -9.34 -1.02
CA PRO A 204 -19.82 -8.42 -2.15
C PRO A 204 -18.55 -8.53 -3.02
N ALA A 205 -18.64 -8.08 -4.26
CA ALA A 205 -17.47 -8.02 -5.16
C ALA A 205 -16.31 -7.29 -4.49
N PRO A 206 -15.08 -7.85 -4.53
CA PRO A 206 -13.93 -7.22 -3.91
C PRO A 206 -13.52 -5.95 -4.65
N TRP A 207 -12.99 -4.96 -3.94
CA TRP A 207 -12.21 -3.89 -4.54
C TRP A 207 -10.89 -4.46 -5.07
N LEU A 208 -10.50 -4.09 -6.28
CA LEU A 208 -9.34 -4.64 -6.97
C LEU A 208 -8.31 -3.55 -7.27
N GLY A 209 -7.37 -3.36 -6.34
CA GLY A 209 -6.26 -2.45 -6.50
C GLY A 209 -4.97 -3.16 -6.91
N THR A 210 -4.12 -2.45 -7.64
CA THR A 210 -2.76 -2.87 -7.98
C THR A 210 -1.80 -1.68 -7.87
N GLY A 211 -0.51 -1.91 -8.08
CA GLY A 211 0.49 -0.85 -8.16
C GLY A 211 1.75 -1.34 -8.86
N PHE A 212 2.60 -0.43 -9.25
CA PHE A 212 3.89 -0.75 -9.86
C PHE A 212 4.86 0.43 -9.73
N TRP A 213 6.17 0.14 -9.84
CA TRP A 213 7.20 1.17 -9.88
C TRP A 213 7.27 1.83 -11.25
N TYR A 214 7.56 3.12 -11.25
CA TYR A 214 7.85 3.87 -12.45
C TYR A 214 9.02 4.84 -12.23
N ALA A 215 9.61 5.30 -13.31
CA ALA A 215 10.57 6.40 -13.36
C ALA A 215 10.35 7.22 -14.63
N LEU A 216 10.51 8.53 -14.54
CA LEU A 216 10.37 9.45 -15.66
C LEU A 216 11.59 10.40 -15.72
N GLY A 217 11.84 10.96 -16.90
CA GLY A 217 12.94 11.88 -17.14
C GLY A 217 14.11 11.24 -17.90
N PRO A 218 15.18 12.00 -18.14
CA PRO A 218 16.27 11.59 -19.04
C PRO A 218 17.03 10.34 -18.56
N ASN A 219 17.13 10.13 -17.24
CA ASN A 219 17.85 9.01 -16.62
C ASN A 219 16.90 7.98 -15.98
N ALA A 220 15.65 7.90 -16.47
CA ALA A 220 14.59 7.09 -15.84
C ALA A 220 15.00 5.62 -15.63
N ARG A 221 15.63 4.98 -16.60
CA ARG A 221 16.07 3.58 -16.49
C ARG A 221 17.14 3.40 -15.40
N GLU A 222 18.12 4.26 -15.35
CA GLU A 222 19.18 4.23 -14.33
C GLU A 222 18.60 4.49 -12.94
N GLN A 223 17.76 5.53 -12.80
CA GLN A 223 17.04 5.86 -11.57
C GLN A 223 16.23 4.67 -11.05
N LEU A 224 15.47 3.99 -11.91
CA LEU A 224 14.70 2.81 -11.54
C LEU A 224 15.60 1.67 -11.10
N ASN A 225 16.67 1.39 -11.83
CA ASN A 225 17.62 0.32 -11.49
C ASN A 225 18.30 0.57 -10.14
N ASP A 226 18.73 1.79 -9.87
CA ASP A 226 19.34 2.19 -8.60
C ASP A 226 18.36 2.09 -7.43
N TYR A 227 17.11 2.49 -7.66
CA TYR A 227 16.05 2.33 -6.67
C TYR A 227 15.81 0.84 -6.36
N LEU A 228 15.65 0.01 -7.37
CA LEU A 228 15.40 -1.42 -7.21
C LEU A 228 16.60 -2.14 -6.58
N GLU A 229 17.84 -1.73 -6.89
CA GLU A 229 19.05 -2.28 -6.25
C GLU A 229 19.00 -2.10 -4.73
N ARG A 230 18.63 -0.91 -4.26
CA ARG A 230 18.47 -0.63 -2.82
C ARG A 230 17.25 -1.29 -2.22
N TYR A 231 16.11 -1.18 -2.90
CA TYR A 231 14.82 -1.65 -2.38
C TYR A 231 14.76 -3.18 -2.28
N LEU A 232 15.30 -3.89 -3.24
CA LEU A 232 15.28 -5.35 -3.35
C LEU A 232 16.59 -6.01 -2.86
N ASN A 233 17.39 -5.33 -2.03
CA ASN A 233 18.67 -5.82 -1.53
C ASN A 233 18.58 -7.15 -0.76
N PHE A 234 17.40 -7.52 -0.28
CA PHE A 234 17.12 -8.80 0.40
C PHE A 234 16.94 -9.98 -0.57
N MET A 235 16.75 -9.73 -1.86
CA MET A 235 16.61 -10.75 -2.88
C MET A 235 17.97 -11.23 -3.37
N ALA A 236 18.05 -12.50 -3.80
CA ALA A 236 19.22 -13.00 -4.50
C ALA A 236 19.53 -12.15 -5.74
N PRO A 237 20.82 -11.92 -6.08
CA PRO A 237 21.20 -11.03 -7.20
C PRO A 237 20.51 -11.36 -8.51
N VAL A 238 20.44 -12.64 -8.90
CA VAL A 238 19.78 -13.08 -10.15
C VAL A 238 18.29 -12.73 -10.15
N ALA A 239 17.58 -12.94 -9.03
CA ALA A 239 16.16 -12.61 -8.93
C ALA A 239 15.94 -11.09 -9.02
N ARG A 240 16.83 -10.30 -8.40
CA ARG A 240 16.78 -8.83 -8.46
C ARG A 240 16.99 -8.32 -9.88
N GLU A 241 17.97 -8.87 -10.62
CA GLU A 241 18.18 -8.51 -12.02
C GLU A 241 16.96 -8.86 -12.91
N ASN A 242 16.34 -10.00 -12.69
CA ASN A 242 15.10 -10.34 -13.40
C ASN A 242 13.98 -9.32 -13.13
N VAL A 243 13.81 -8.88 -11.89
CA VAL A 243 12.82 -7.82 -11.56
C VAL A 243 13.17 -6.52 -12.28
N LYS A 244 14.43 -6.09 -12.31
CA LYS A 244 14.84 -4.88 -13.04
C LYS A 244 14.47 -4.94 -14.53
N GLN A 245 14.59 -6.11 -15.15
CA GLN A 245 14.27 -6.29 -16.58
C GLN A 245 12.77 -6.16 -16.87
N ILE A 246 11.90 -6.66 -15.99
CA ILE A 246 10.44 -6.62 -16.18
C ILE A 246 9.81 -5.29 -15.75
N CYS A 247 10.48 -4.48 -14.95
CA CYS A 247 10.03 -3.14 -14.58
C CYS A 247 10.24 -2.18 -15.76
N ILE A 248 9.21 -2.00 -16.58
CA ILE A 248 9.32 -1.34 -17.89
C ILE A 248 8.81 0.12 -17.92
N ALA A 249 8.11 0.59 -16.89
CA ALA A 249 7.48 1.91 -16.87
C ALA A 249 8.52 3.06 -16.72
N THR A 250 9.36 3.26 -17.73
CA THR A 250 10.46 4.24 -17.75
C THR A 250 10.35 5.28 -18.87
N THR A 251 9.23 5.29 -19.58
CA THR A 251 8.91 6.31 -20.59
C THR A 251 7.45 6.73 -20.44
N PRO A 252 7.04 7.92 -20.94
CA PRO A 252 5.63 8.33 -20.93
C PRO A 252 4.70 7.30 -21.58
N GLN A 253 5.09 6.70 -22.69
CA GLN A 253 4.27 5.70 -23.37
C GLN A 253 4.19 4.40 -22.54
N ALA A 254 5.30 3.91 -22.01
CA ALA A 254 5.31 2.70 -21.18
C ALA A 254 4.49 2.88 -19.89
N LEU A 255 4.46 4.08 -19.30
CA LEU A 255 3.59 4.40 -18.16
C LEU A 255 2.10 4.33 -18.57
N LYS A 256 1.72 4.96 -19.70
CA LYS A 256 0.35 4.88 -20.24
C LYS A 256 -0.07 3.43 -20.49
N ASP A 257 0.78 2.65 -21.14
CA ASP A 257 0.51 1.26 -21.49
C ASP A 257 0.35 0.41 -20.19
N SER A 258 1.16 0.66 -19.17
CA SER A 258 1.09 -0.02 -17.88
C SER A 258 -0.22 0.28 -17.14
N VAL A 259 -0.65 1.54 -17.13
CA VAL A 259 -1.94 1.97 -16.56
C VAL A 259 -3.11 1.37 -17.36
N GLN A 260 -3.01 1.33 -18.68
CA GLN A 260 -4.03 0.71 -19.53
C GLN A 260 -4.14 -0.80 -19.29
N GLN A 261 -3.02 -1.51 -19.11
CA GLN A 261 -3.04 -2.94 -18.75
C GLN A 261 -3.76 -3.20 -17.42
N ALA A 262 -3.55 -2.35 -16.41
CA ALA A 262 -4.28 -2.47 -15.14
C ALA A 262 -5.78 -2.25 -15.33
N LYS A 263 -6.16 -1.25 -16.14
CA LYS A 263 -7.56 -0.97 -16.47
C LYS A 263 -8.21 -2.14 -17.21
N ASP A 264 -7.54 -2.70 -18.20
CA ASP A 264 -8.04 -3.83 -19.01
C ASP A 264 -8.15 -5.12 -18.19
N ALA A 265 -7.30 -5.31 -17.18
CA ALA A 265 -7.42 -6.39 -16.21
C ALA A 265 -8.62 -6.21 -15.26
N GLY A 266 -9.23 -5.03 -15.23
CA GLY A 266 -10.39 -4.72 -14.40
C GLY A 266 -10.03 -4.20 -13.01
N ALA A 267 -8.92 -3.46 -12.88
CA ALA A 267 -8.57 -2.77 -11.65
C ALA A 267 -9.57 -1.64 -11.34
N ASP A 268 -9.92 -1.49 -10.06
CA ASP A 268 -10.66 -0.34 -9.54
C ASP A 268 -9.73 0.85 -9.30
N ASP A 269 -8.48 0.58 -8.86
CA ASP A 269 -7.43 1.58 -8.71
C ASP A 269 -6.03 1.07 -9.04
N VAL A 270 -5.13 1.99 -9.37
CA VAL A 270 -3.70 1.74 -9.55
C VAL A 270 -2.87 2.74 -8.75
N LEU A 271 -1.96 2.24 -7.91
CA LEU A 271 -1.02 3.04 -7.14
C LEU A 271 0.32 3.13 -7.87
N LEU A 272 0.69 4.32 -8.29
CA LEU A 272 1.98 4.59 -8.91
C LEU A 272 3.05 4.80 -7.85
N VAL A 273 4.14 4.03 -7.92
CA VAL A 273 5.22 4.09 -6.94
C VAL A 273 6.43 4.79 -7.53
N PRO A 274 6.72 6.04 -7.12
CA PRO A 274 7.83 6.82 -7.63
C PRO A 274 9.18 6.27 -7.16
N THR A 275 10.19 6.41 -7.99
CA THR A 275 11.57 6.03 -7.67
C THR A 275 12.48 7.23 -7.40
N THR A 276 11.90 8.42 -7.34
CA THR A 276 12.53 9.70 -7.03
C THR A 276 11.78 10.44 -5.93
N SER A 277 12.47 11.30 -5.19
CA SER A 277 11.86 12.26 -4.25
C SER A 277 11.58 13.63 -4.89
N ASP A 278 11.95 13.85 -6.15
CA ASP A 278 11.69 15.11 -6.87
C ASP A 278 10.18 15.38 -6.96
N PRO A 279 9.65 16.44 -6.31
CA PRO A 279 8.22 16.71 -6.31
C PRO A 279 7.67 17.14 -7.68
N ASP A 280 8.51 17.52 -8.63
CA ASP A 280 8.07 17.82 -10.02
C ASP A 280 7.61 16.57 -10.75
N ASP A 281 7.94 15.39 -10.24
CA ASP A 281 7.50 14.11 -10.79
C ASP A 281 5.97 13.93 -10.72
N VAL A 282 5.31 14.53 -9.72
CA VAL A 282 3.84 14.56 -9.62
C VAL A 282 3.22 15.26 -10.83
N HIS A 283 3.79 16.40 -11.25
CA HIS A 283 3.33 17.12 -12.44
C HIS A 283 3.64 16.36 -13.73
N ARG A 284 4.85 15.74 -13.84
CA ARG A 284 5.20 14.91 -15.01
C ARG A 284 4.19 13.77 -15.22
N VAL A 285 3.76 13.12 -14.15
CA VAL A 285 2.73 12.08 -14.25
C VAL A 285 1.37 12.67 -14.61
N ALA A 286 1.01 13.82 -14.04
CA ALA A 286 -0.24 14.50 -14.37
C ALA A 286 -0.31 14.91 -15.84
N ASP A 287 0.77 15.41 -16.42
CA ASP A 287 0.86 15.78 -17.84
C ASP A 287 0.73 14.57 -18.78
N ILE A 288 1.06 13.37 -18.29
CA ILE A 288 1.01 12.13 -19.08
C ILE A 288 -0.37 11.47 -18.99
N LEU A 289 -0.99 11.44 -17.80
CA LEU A 289 -2.17 10.61 -17.50
C LEU A 289 -3.44 11.41 -17.20
N GLY A 290 -3.32 12.72 -16.95
CA GLY A 290 -4.41 13.64 -16.55
C GLY A 290 -5.26 14.20 -17.68
#